data_e7f0200941d50f8d655f1aa55b089718
#
_entry.id   e7f0200941d50f8d655f1aa55b089718
#
_cell.length_a   1.000
_cell.length_b   1.000
_cell.length_c   1.000
_cell.angle_alpha   90.00
_cell.angle_beta   90.00
_cell.angle_gamma   90.00
#
_symmetry.space_group_name_H-M   'P 1'
#
loop_
_entity.id
_entity.type
_entity.pdbx_description
1 polymer ?
#
loop_
_entity_poly.entity_id
_entity_poly.type
_entity_poly.pdbx_seq_one_letter_code
_entity_poly.pdbx_strand_id
1 'polypeptide(L)'
;MTYHGRTVGTMALYKGRLAAFQYDREWLADGFSISPFSLPLEQKVFMPKMEPFDGIFGVFADSLPDGWGRLLVDRLMLKNHMNPHETGNMDRLAIVGQSGMGALCYEPEYYFETEERTLDLDQIAEECRRILSTEPAENLDELFRLGGSSGGARPKILTRIDGEDWIIKFPSSSDYDDIGKQEYEYSLCARECGIEMAETRLFSSERCAGYFGTKRYDRRRKEDGTTERVHMLSASAVLETSHRIPNLDYEILMKLTLELTKDFSETEKLFRLMCFNVFAHNRDDHSKNFTYLYEESKEGWVLSPAYDLTYSYSIGGEHATTVHGNGTDPGMEDILAVADSISMERRKAKRIAEEVRECVEIRLSEYLR
;
A
#
# COMPACT_ATOMS: atom_id res chain seq x y z
N MET A 1 21.71 -0.74 -1.17
CA MET A 1 20.33 -1.27 -1.20
C MET A 1 20.39 -2.75 -1.58
N THR A 2 19.67 -3.58 -0.88
CA THR A 2 19.71 -5.05 -1.04
C THR A 2 18.31 -5.65 -1.25
N TYR A 3 18.27 -6.85 -1.81
CA TYR A 3 17.12 -7.70 -1.99
C TYR A 3 17.53 -9.14 -1.61
N HIS A 4 16.89 -9.73 -0.61
CA HIS A 4 17.27 -11.04 -0.05
C HIS A 4 18.80 -11.17 0.26
N GLY A 5 19.39 -10.09 0.78
CA GLY A 5 20.82 -10.02 1.11
C GLY A 5 21.77 -9.82 -0.07
N ARG A 6 21.26 -9.78 -1.33
CA ARG A 6 22.05 -9.44 -2.51
C ARG A 6 22.01 -7.94 -2.79
N THR A 7 23.12 -7.36 -3.15
CA THR A 7 23.18 -5.95 -3.57
C THR A 7 22.46 -5.76 -4.91
N VAL A 8 21.40 -4.95 -4.90
CA VAL A 8 20.65 -4.57 -6.10
C VAL A 8 21.31 -3.40 -6.81
N GLY A 9 21.79 -2.43 -6.04
CA GLY A 9 22.41 -1.24 -6.56
C GLY A 9 22.72 -0.21 -5.49
N THR A 10 23.25 0.92 -5.95
CA THR A 10 23.67 2.02 -5.10
C THR A 10 22.91 3.28 -5.44
N MET A 11 22.51 4.02 -4.41
CA MET A 11 21.95 5.36 -4.51
C MET A 11 22.99 6.40 -4.07
N ALA A 12 23.05 7.52 -4.78
CA ALA A 12 23.91 8.64 -4.44
C ALA A 12 23.21 9.96 -4.62
N LEU A 13 23.36 10.86 -3.66
CA LEU A 13 22.71 12.16 -3.71
C LEU A 13 23.44 13.08 -4.72
N TYR A 14 22.78 13.46 -5.79
CA TYR A 14 23.27 14.39 -6.79
C TYR A 14 22.80 15.80 -6.50
N LYS A 15 23.73 16.76 -6.44
CA LYS A 15 23.50 18.18 -6.13
C LYS A 15 22.65 18.41 -4.87
N GLY A 16 22.77 17.51 -3.90
CA GLY A 16 22.06 17.59 -2.63
C GLY A 16 20.54 17.39 -2.70
N ARG A 17 19.99 16.94 -3.84
CA ARG A 17 18.52 16.87 -4.04
C ARG A 17 18.03 15.59 -4.71
N LEU A 18 18.74 15.07 -5.71
CA LEU A 18 18.28 13.92 -6.51
C LEU A 18 19.03 12.67 -6.07
N ALA A 19 18.32 11.62 -5.72
CA ALA A 19 18.90 10.32 -5.42
C ALA A 19 19.10 9.53 -6.73
N ALA A 20 20.26 9.74 -7.37
CA ALA A 20 20.67 8.95 -8.52
C ALA A 20 20.79 7.48 -8.13
N PHE A 21 20.44 6.57 -9.02
CA PHE A 21 20.51 5.13 -8.82
C PHE A 21 21.31 4.45 -9.92
N GLN A 22 22.08 3.43 -9.56
CA GLN A 22 22.76 2.55 -10.50
C GLN A 22 22.67 1.11 -9.99
N TYR A 23 22.29 0.20 -10.89
CA TYR A 23 22.31 -1.23 -10.58
C TYR A 23 23.74 -1.74 -10.32
N ASP A 24 23.83 -2.68 -9.39
CA ASP A 24 25.07 -3.43 -9.17
C ASP A 24 25.37 -4.34 -10.38
N ARG A 25 26.66 -4.57 -10.61
CA ARG A 25 27.10 -5.36 -11.76
C ARG A 25 26.68 -6.83 -11.67
N GLU A 26 26.70 -7.41 -10.48
CA GLU A 26 26.27 -8.79 -10.27
C GLU A 26 24.75 -8.91 -10.40
N TRP A 27 23.99 -7.87 -9.97
CA TRP A 27 22.55 -7.82 -10.16
C TRP A 27 22.14 -7.72 -11.62
N LEU A 28 22.92 -6.99 -12.44
CA LEU A 28 22.67 -6.88 -13.88
C LEU A 28 22.83 -8.20 -14.64
N ALA A 29 23.56 -9.18 -14.08
CA ALA A 29 23.83 -10.44 -14.76
C ALA A 29 22.64 -11.41 -14.70
N ASP A 30 21.91 -11.45 -13.57
CA ASP A 30 20.87 -12.44 -13.30
C ASP A 30 19.72 -11.92 -12.42
N GLY A 31 19.68 -10.62 -12.14
CA GLY A 31 18.61 -9.96 -11.43
C GLY A 31 17.43 -9.56 -12.34
N PHE A 32 16.52 -8.80 -11.77
CA PHE A 32 15.36 -8.26 -12.48
C PHE A 32 15.27 -6.73 -12.32
N SER A 33 14.46 -6.08 -13.18
CA SER A 33 14.17 -4.65 -13.00
C SER A 33 13.25 -4.44 -11.80
N ILE A 34 13.74 -3.68 -10.81
CA ILE A 34 12.94 -3.35 -9.62
C ILE A 34 11.82 -2.35 -9.89
N SER A 35 11.83 -1.68 -11.05
CA SER A 35 10.77 -0.81 -11.55
C SER A 35 10.85 -0.75 -13.09
N PRO A 36 10.10 -1.60 -13.82
CA PRO A 36 10.34 -1.83 -15.24
C PRO A 36 10.33 -0.60 -16.14
N PHE A 37 9.53 0.41 -15.80
CA PHE A 37 9.38 1.61 -16.64
C PHE A 37 10.38 2.72 -16.29
N SER A 38 10.68 2.91 -14.99
CA SER A 38 11.58 3.97 -14.56
C SER A 38 13.04 3.52 -14.41
N LEU A 39 13.26 2.24 -14.08
CA LEU A 39 14.57 1.63 -13.84
C LEU A 39 14.73 0.32 -14.62
N PRO A 40 14.69 0.34 -15.97
CA PRO A 40 14.96 -0.88 -16.75
C PRO A 40 16.33 -1.46 -16.40
N LEU A 41 16.51 -2.79 -16.54
CA LEU A 41 17.76 -3.47 -16.16
C LEU A 41 18.87 -3.14 -17.15
N GLU A 42 19.51 -1.99 -16.95
CA GLU A 42 20.56 -1.44 -17.83
C GLU A 42 21.76 -0.91 -17.01
N GLN A 43 22.95 -1.03 -17.60
CA GLN A 43 24.18 -0.48 -17.00
C GLN A 43 24.30 1.02 -17.25
N LYS A 44 23.57 1.82 -16.46
CA LYS A 44 23.67 3.29 -16.50
C LYS A 44 23.31 3.89 -15.14
N VAL A 45 23.63 5.15 -14.96
CA VAL A 45 23.13 5.95 -13.83
C VAL A 45 21.77 6.51 -14.19
N PHE A 46 20.76 6.18 -13.41
CA PHE A 46 19.40 6.69 -13.53
C PHE A 46 19.24 7.94 -12.67
N MET A 47 18.57 8.95 -13.22
CA MET A 47 18.33 10.22 -12.52
C MET A 47 16.81 10.39 -12.32
N PRO A 48 16.32 10.50 -11.07
CA PRO A 48 14.91 10.77 -10.82
C PRO A 48 14.57 12.22 -11.19
N LYS A 49 13.27 12.50 -11.34
CA LYS A 49 12.75 13.87 -11.36
C LYS A 49 12.56 14.37 -9.92
N MET A 50 12.44 15.70 -9.73
CA MET A 50 12.06 16.27 -8.43
C MET A 50 10.63 15.85 -8.06
N GLU A 51 9.69 16.07 -8.99
CA GLU A 51 8.30 15.69 -8.84
C GLU A 51 8.03 14.30 -9.44
N PRO A 52 7.13 13.52 -8.85
CA PRO A 52 6.28 13.84 -7.69
C PRO A 52 6.85 13.41 -6.32
N PHE A 53 8.05 12.84 -6.25
CA PHE A 53 8.58 12.16 -5.05
C PHE A 53 9.80 12.84 -4.42
N ASP A 54 9.92 14.16 -4.54
CA ASP A 54 11.00 14.92 -3.94
C ASP A 54 12.41 14.36 -4.27
N GLY A 55 12.64 14.06 -5.56
CA GLY A 55 13.95 13.67 -6.07
C GLY A 55 14.36 12.22 -5.85
N ILE A 56 13.42 11.31 -5.62
CA ILE A 56 13.64 9.86 -5.65
C ILE A 56 12.72 9.18 -6.67
N PHE A 57 13.02 7.94 -7.06
CA PHE A 57 12.11 7.13 -7.89
C PHE A 57 10.94 6.59 -7.08
N GLY A 58 9.82 6.36 -7.73
CA GLY A 58 8.60 5.85 -7.12
C GLY A 58 8.78 4.55 -6.34
N VAL A 59 9.60 3.62 -6.83
CA VAL A 59 9.94 2.37 -6.12
C VAL A 59 10.57 2.60 -4.75
N PHE A 60 11.36 3.65 -4.59
CA PHE A 60 11.93 4.03 -3.30
C PHE A 60 10.95 4.83 -2.46
N ALA A 61 10.10 5.63 -3.12
CA ALA A 61 9.03 6.36 -2.44
C ALA A 61 7.98 5.42 -1.82
N ASP A 62 7.72 4.25 -2.41
CA ASP A 62 6.86 3.21 -1.83
C ASP A 62 7.42 2.59 -0.55
N SER A 63 8.73 2.64 -0.35
CA SER A 63 9.37 2.18 0.88
C SER A 63 9.36 3.23 1.99
N LEU A 64 9.12 4.50 1.66
CA LEU A 64 9.07 5.56 2.66
C LEU A 64 7.78 5.50 3.47
N PRO A 65 7.86 5.73 4.79
CA PRO A 65 6.66 5.92 5.59
C PRO A 65 5.92 7.18 5.14
N ASP A 66 4.61 7.10 5.05
CA ASP A 66 3.75 8.25 4.86
C ASP A 66 2.68 8.33 5.97
N GLY A 67 1.87 9.37 6.00
CA GLY A 67 0.80 9.54 6.98
C GLY A 67 1.23 9.20 8.41
N TRP A 68 0.69 8.10 8.93
CA TRP A 68 0.94 7.63 10.29
C TRP A 68 2.41 7.27 10.55
N GLY A 69 3.02 6.48 9.69
CA GLY A 69 4.42 6.05 9.87
C GLY A 69 5.37 7.25 9.87
N ARG A 70 5.14 8.22 8.98
CA ARG A 70 5.93 9.46 8.94
C ARG A 70 5.79 10.26 10.23
N LEU A 71 4.58 10.36 10.78
CA LEU A 71 4.33 11.05 12.05
C LEU A 71 5.12 10.42 13.20
N LEU A 72 5.17 9.08 13.27
CA LEU A 72 5.97 8.37 14.27
C LEU A 72 7.46 8.62 14.10
N VAL A 73 7.98 8.52 12.87
CA VAL A 73 9.38 8.81 12.56
C VAL A 73 9.75 10.23 12.94
N ASP A 74 8.94 11.22 12.55
CA ASP A 74 9.21 12.63 12.82
C ASP A 74 9.21 12.92 14.34
N ARG A 75 8.31 12.31 15.13
CA ARG A 75 8.30 12.42 16.59
C ARG A 75 9.51 11.77 17.25
N LEU A 76 9.91 10.59 16.76
CA LEU A 76 11.09 9.91 17.28
C LEU A 76 12.38 10.71 16.99
N MET A 77 12.48 11.31 15.80
CA MET A 77 13.57 12.23 15.46
C MET A 77 13.65 13.39 16.43
N LEU A 78 12.51 14.06 16.69
CA LEU A 78 12.46 15.17 17.66
C LEU A 78 12.87 14.73 19.07
N LYS A 79 12.44 13.55 19.52
CA LYS A 79 12.87 12.95 20.80
C LYS A 79 14.39 12.77 20.86
N ASN A 80 15.02 12.41 19.72
CA ASN A 80 16.46 12.23 19.60
C ASN A 80 17.20 13.49 19.13
N HIS A 81 16.60 14.68 19.29
CA HIS A 81 17.20 15.97 18.94
C HIS A 81 17.57 16.15 17.47
N MET A 82 16.95 15.38 16.57
CA MET A 82 17.07 15.52 15.12
C MET A 82 15.95 16.41 14.56
N ASN A 83 16.26 17.20 13.54
CA ASN A 83 15.27 18.05 12.87
C ASN A 83 14.62 17.30 11.70
N PRO A 84 13.32 16.92 11.75
CA PRO A 84 12.66 16.22 10.66
C PRO A 84 12.61 17.03 9.35
N HIS A 85 12.68 18.36 9.40
CA HIS A 85 12.66 19.23 8.22
C HIS A 85 14.00 19.28 7.49
N GLU A 86 15.10 18.92 8.15
CA GLU A 86 16.43 18.84 7.57
C GLU A 86 16.78 17.42 7.09
N THR A 87 15.92 16.45 7.37
CA THR A 87 16.12 15.04 7.05
C THR A 87 15.58 14.73 5.67
N GLY A 88 16.46 14.36 4.74
CA GLY A 88 16.11 14.02 3.36
C GLY A 88 15.52 12.62 3.19
N ASN A 89 15.06 12.33 1.97
CA ASN A 89 14.49 11.00 1.64
C ASN A 89 15.52 9.87 1.81
N MET A 90 16.79 10.12 1.50
CA MET A 90 17.88 9.13 1.68
C MET A 90 18.06 8.75 3.17
N ASP A 91 18.01 9.74 4.06
CA ASP A 91 18.12 9.50 5.50
C ASP A 91 16.89 8.74 6.02
N ARG A 92 15.69 9.07 5.51
CA ARG A 92 14.45 8.36 5.84
C ARG A 92 14.48 6.91 5.37
N LEU A 93 15.03 6.62 4.18
CA LEU A 93 15.24 5.25 3.72
C LEU A 93 16.20 4.49 4.61
N ALA A 94 17.28 5.14 5.12
CA ALA A 94 18.18 4.55 6.10
C ALA A 94 17.49 4.23 7.44
N ILE A 95 16.52 5.07 7.86
CA ILE A 95 15.67 4.80 9.06
C ILE A 95 14.72 3.62 8.81
N VAL A 96 14.14 3.51 7.61
CA VAL A 96 13.31 2.35 7.25
C VAL A 96 14.14 1.07 7.26
N GLY A 97 15.37 1.12 6.75
CA GLY A 97 16.30 -0.01 6.75
C GLY A 97 15.68 -1.30 6.23
N GLN A 98 15.48 -2.25 7.14
CA GLN A 98 14.85 -3.55 6.85
C GLN A 98 13.37 -3.62 7.23
N SER A 99 12.80 -2.63 7.90
CA SER A 99 11.43 -2.68 8.44
C SER A 99 10.34 -2.41 7.40
N GLY A 100 10.68 -1.87 6.24
CA GLY A 100 9.75 -1.38 5.22
C GLY A 100 8.83 -2.45 4.60
N MET A 101 7.86 -1.96 3.84
CA MET A 101 7.02 -2.80 2.98
C MET A 101 7.86 -3.33 1.79
N GLY A 102 7.41 -4.44 1.20
CA GLY A 102 8.12 -5.08 0.10
C GLY A 102 9.42 -5.76 0.53
N ALA A 103 10.32 -6.02 -0.43
CA ALA A 103 11.54 -6.79 -0.21
C ALA A 103 12.84 -5.96 -0.26
N LEU A 104 12.78 -4.71 -0.67
CA LEU A 104 13.97 -3.85 -0.70
C LEU A 104 14.39 -3.47 0.73
N CYS A 105 15.69 -3.53 0.99
CA CYS A 105 16.31 -3.11 2.25
C CYS A 105 17.36 -2.03 1.96
N TYR A 106 17.52 -1.10 2.88
CA TYR A 106 18.38 0.06 2.72
C TYR A 106 19.53 0.03 3.72
N GLU A 107 20.74 0.16 3.22
CA GLU A 107 22.00 0.16 3.99
C GLU A 107 22.86 1.39 3.61
N PRO A 108 23.55 2.01 4.58
CA PRO A 108 23.55 1.66 6.01
C PRO A 108 22.18 1.96 6.66
N GLU A 109 21.78 1.12 7.63
CA GLU A 109 20.57 1.32 8.42
C GLU A 109 20.85 2.26 9.59
N TYR A 110 19.92 3.17 9.87
CA TYR A 110 20.00 4.06 11.00
C TYR A 110 19.15 3.51 12.14
N TYR A 111 19.78 3.17 13.25
CA TYR A 111 19.12 2.62 14.42
C TYR A 111 18.84 3.70 15.47
N PHE A 112 17.62 3.74 15.95
CA PHE A 112 17.30 4.41 17.20
C PHE A 112 17.33 3.41 18.35
N GLU A 113 17.90 3.80 19.48
CA GLU A 113 17.75 3.04 20.71
C GLU A 113 16.29 3.19 21.17
N THR A 114 15.58 2.07 21.23
CA THR A 114 14.18 2.02 21.61
C THR A 114 13.99 1.06 22.78
N GLU A 115 13.10 1.43 23.71
CA GLU A 115 12.68 0.54 24.79
C GLU A 115 11.60 -0.43 24.25
N GLU A 116 11.80 -1.72 24.48
CA GLU A 116 10.77 -2.71 24.18
C GLU A 116 9.76 -2.78 25.34
N ARG A 117 8.50 -2.64 25.00
CA ARG A 117 7.38 -2.84 25.94
C ARG A 117 6.32 -3.69 25.27
N THR A 118 5.76 -4.63 25.99
CA THR A 118 4.63 -5.41 25.51
C THR A 118 3.34 -4.69 25.90
N LEU A 119 2.60 -4.22 24.89
CA LEU A 119 1.31 -3.56 25.04
C LEU A 119 0.22 -4.45 24.42
N ASP A 120 -0.95 -4.49 25.00
CA ASP A 120 -2.12 -5.04 24.35
C ASP A 120 -2.68 -4.06 23.29
N LEU A 121 -3.62 -4.53 22.45
CA LEU A 121 -4.14 -3.72 21.36
C LEU A 121 -4.90 -2.47 21.84
N ASP A 122 -5.59 -2.55 22.98
CA ASP A 122 -6.32 -1.42 23.54
C ASP A 122 -5.38 -0.34 24.11
N GLN A 123 -4.25 -0.76 24.69
CA GLN A 123 -3.18 0.14 25.12
C GLN A 123 -2.52 0.83 23.92
N ILE A 124 -2.24 0.07 22.84
CA ILE A 124 -1.70 0.63 21.61
C ILE A 124 -2.68 1.64 20.99
N ALA A 125 -3.97 1.32 20.95
CA ALA A 125 -5.00 2.22 20.44
C ALA A 125 -5.04 3.56 21.22
N GLU A 126 -4.92 3.49 22.55
CA GLU A 126 -4.87 4.71 23.40
C GLU A 126 -3.62 5.56 23.12
N GLU A 127 -2.46 4.94 22.99
CA GLU A 127 -1.24 5.65 22.63
C GLU A 127 -1.34 6.29 21.23
N CYS A 128 -1.95 5.60 20.26
CA CYS A 128 -2.24 6.15 18.93
C CYS A 128 -3.14 7.39 19.03
N ARG A 129 -4.21 7.32 19.85
CA ARG A 129 -5.12 8.45 20.09
C ARG A 129 -4.37 9.65 20.67
N ARG A 130 -3.51 9.45 21.69
CA ARG A 130 -2.68 10.51 22.29
C ARG A 130 -1.78 11.18 21.26
N ILE A 131 -1.14 10.39 20.41
CA ILE A 131 -0.30 10.92 19.33
C ILE A 131 -1.12 11.79 18.37
N LEU A 132 -2.28 11.33 17.92
CA LEU A 132 -3.15 12.09 17.03
C LEU A 132 -3.68 13.39 17.68
N SER A 133 -3.98 13.36 18.97
CA SER A 133 -4.42 14.54 19.74
C SER A 133 -3.27 15.48 20.14
N THR A 134 -2.05 15.20 19.70
CA THR A 134 -0.85 15.98 20.06
C THR A 134 -0.55 15.94 21.57
N GLU A 135 -1.07 14.94 22.27
CA GLU A 135 -0.77 14.68 23.68
C GLU A 135 0.58 13.94 23.82
N PRO A 136 1.24 14.00 24.98
CA PRO A 136 2.42 13.20 25.25
C PRO A 136 2.08 11.71 25.20
N ALA A 137 2.80 10.95 24.39
CA ALA A 137 2.74 9.49 24.32
C ALA A 137 3.87 8.89 25.16
N GLU A 138 3.54 7.96 26.05
CA GLU A 138 4.53 7.33 26.93
C GLU A 138 5.29 6.20 26.23
N ASN A 139 4.68 5.59 25.20
CA ASN A 139 5.19 4.40 24.51
C ASN A 139 5.52 4.68 23.04
N LEU A 140 6.04 5.89 22.72
CA LEU A 140 6.39 6.28 21.35
C LEU A 140 7.40 5.31 20.70
N ASP A 141 8.37 4.80 21.45
CA ASP A 141 9.40 3.88 20.96
C ASP A 141 8.77 2.56 20.47
N GLU A 142 7.84 2.01 21.25
CA GLU A 142 7.12 0.79 20.87
C GLU A 142 6.22 1.03 19.65
N LEU A 143 5.49 2.14 19.59
CA LEU A 143 4.68 2.48 18.42
C LEU A 143 5.53 2.69 17.17
N PHE A 144 6.72 3.32 17.31
CA PHE A 144 7.65 3.45 16.19
C PHE A 144 8.15 2.09 15.72
N ARG A 145 8.57 1.22 16.66
CA ARG A 145 9.04 -0.13 16.35
C ARG A 145 8.00 -0.95 15.58
N LEU A 146 6.73 -0.81 15.98
CA LEU A 146 5.61 -1.53 15.35
C LEU A 146 5.03 -0.86 14.12
N GLY A 147 5.07 0.47 14.01
CA GLY A 147 4.34 1.21 12.98
C GLY A 147 5.12 2.22 12.17
N GLY A 148 6.39 2.50 12.53
CA GLY A 148 7.18 3.59 11.95
C GLY A 148 7.53 3.42 10.47
N SER A 149 7.47 2.21 9.92
CA SER A 149 7.68 1.95 8.48
C SER A 149 6.37 1.82 7.69
N SER A 150 5.21 2.06 8.32
CA SER A 150 3.91 1.90 7.67
C SER A 150 3.53 3.11 6.82
N GLY A 151 2.73 2.88 5.77
CA GLY A 151 2.09 3.90 4.96
C GLY A 151 0.62 4.11 5.33
N GLY A 152 0.00 5.18 4.76
CA GLY A 152 -1.40 5.53 4.97
C GLY A 152 -1.68 6.35 6.22
N ALA A 153 -2.86 6.98 6.27
CA ALA A 153 -3.19 7.99 7.27
C ALA A 153 -3.64 7.41 8.63
N ARG A 154 -4.37 6.28 8.62
CA ARG A 154 -4.86 5.66 9.85
C ARG A 154 -3.74 5.04 10.67
N PRO A 155 -3.78 5.14 12.02
CA PRO A 155 -2.87 4.44 12.90
C PRO A 155 -2.88 2.93 12.63
N LYS A 156 -1.70 2.35 12.57
CA LYS A 156 -1.54 0.91 12.35
C LYS A 156 -0.22 0.40 12.90
N ILE A 157 -0.17 -0.87 13.18
CA ILE A 157 1.04 -1.58 13.54
C ILE A 157 1.30 -2.75 12.59
N LEU A 158 2.57 -3.09 12.49
CA LEU A 158 3.06 -4.30 11.83
C LEU A 158 3.51 -5.24 12.96
N THR A 159 2.85 -6.36 13.10
CA THR A 159 3.12 -7.28 14.23
C THR A 159 3.05 -8.72 13.79
N ARG A 160 3.59 -9.62 14.60
CA ARG A 160 3.59 -11.05 14.32
C ARG A 160 2.67 -11.78 15.30
N ILE A 161 1.67 -12.49 14.75
CA ILE A 161 0.70 -13.27 15.53
C ILE A 161 0.69 -14.69 14.97
N ASP A 162 0.87 -15.67 15.84
CA ASP A 162 0.89 -17.11 15.49
C ASP A 162 1.92 -17.44 14.39
N GLY A 163 3.02 -16.68 14.34
CA GLY A 163 4.08 -16.84 13.35
C GLY A 163 3.81 -16.21 11.99
N GLU A 164 2.69 -15.50 11.81
CA GLU A 164 2.29 -14.79 10.60
C GLU A 164 2.42 -13.27 10.79
N ASP A 165 2.76 -12.56 9.72
CA ASP A 165 2.93 -11.11 9.74
C ASP A 165 1.60 -10.41 9.44
N TRP A 166 1.16 -9.54 10.35
CA TRP A 166 -0.11 -8.83 10.31
C TRP A 166 0.07 -7.32 10.28
N ILE A 167 -0.88 -6.65 9.64
CA ILE A 167 -1.14 -5.22 9.80
C ILE A 167 -2.43 -5.10 10.60
N ILE A 168 -2.38 -4.40 11.74
CA ILE A 168 -3.58 -4.11 12.56
C ILE A 168 -3.82 -2.61 12.53
N LYS A 169 -5.03 -2.19 12.19
CA LYS A 169 -5.44 -0.78 12.08
C LYS A 169 -6.27 -0.36 13.28
N PHE A 170 -6.05 0.87 13.71
CA PHE A 170 -6.78 1.49 14.82
C PHE A 170 -7.58 2.69 14.32
N PRO A 171 -8.70 3.04 14.99
CA PRO A 171 -9.45 4.22 14.66
C PRO A 171 -8.60 5.50 14.71
N SER A 172 -8.83 6.41 13.78
CA SER A 172 -8.32 7.79 13.86
C SER A 172 -9.25 8.65 14.71
N SER A 173 -8.86 9.90 14.95
CA SER A 173 -9.67 10.84 15.75
C SER A 173 -11.01 11.22 15.09
N SER A 174 -11.16 10.97 13.79
CA SER A 174 -12.38 11.27 13.02
C SER A 174 -13.20 10.04 12.68
N ASP A 175 -12.73 8.84 12.99
CA ASP A 175 -13.42 7.60 12.69
C ASP A 175 -14.47 7.28 13.76
N TYR A 176 -15.51 6.53 13.37
CA TYR A 176 -16.48 5.93 14.28
C TYR A 176 -15.90 4.70 14.97
N ASP A 177 -16.48 4.30 16.11
CA ASP A 177 -16.02 3.16 16.91
C ASP A 177 -16.15 1.82 16.19
N ASP A 178 -16.93 1.74 15.12
CA ASP A 178 -17.16 0.54 14.31
C ASP A 178 -16.35 0.48 13.00
N ILE A 179 -15.45 1.44 12.76
CA ILE A 179 -14.68 1.50 11.50
C ILE A 179 -13.88 0.22 11.23
N GLY A 180 -13.32 -0.41 12.27
CA GLY A 180 -12.60 -1.68 12.12
C GLY A 180 -13.54 -2.83 11.73
N LYS A 181 -14.75 -2.87 12.30
CA LYS A 181 -15.78 -3.83 11.91
C LYS A 181 -16.25 -3.60 10.48
N GLN A 182 -16.48 -2.35 10.08
CA GLN A 182 -16.88 -1.99 8.72
C GLN A 182 -15.83 -2.48 7.70
N GLU A 183 -14.53 -2.19 7.90
CA GLU A 183 -13.47 -2.64 6.99
C GLU A 183 -13.40 -4.18 6.93
N TYR A 184 -13.62 -4.86 8.06
CA TYR A 184 -13.69 -6.33 8.11
C TYR A 184 -14.87 -6.87 7.27
N GLU A 185 -16.06 -6.31 7.39
CA GLU A 185 -17.24 -6.73 6.62
C GLU A 185 -17.08 -6.44 5.12
N TYR A 186 -16.46 -5.31 4.76
CA TYR A 186 -16.05 -5.02 3.39
C TYR A 186 -15.09 -6.09 2.84
N SER A 187 -14.14 -6.52 3.64
CA SER A 187 -13.19 -7.57 3.23
C SER A 187 -13.87 -8.93 2.99
N LEU A 188 -14.88 -9.27 3.80
CA LEU A 188 -15.67 -10.49 3.61
C LEU A 188 -16.53 -10.39 2.34
N CYS A 189 -17.21 -9.26 2.11
CA CYS A 189 -17.99 -9.02 0.91
C CYS A 189 -17.12 -9.08 -0.35
N ALA A 190 -15.93 -8.47 -0.34
CA ALA A 190 -15.01 -8.51 -1.46
C ALA A 190 -14.63 -9.96 -1.85
N ARG A 191 -14.35 -10.83 -0.86
CA ARG A 191 -14.10 -12.26 -1.13
C ARG A 191 -15.31 -12.96 -1.74
N GLU A 192 -16.52 -12.69 -1.24
CA GLU A 192 -17.75 -13.24 -1.82
C GLU A 192 -17.98 -12.74 -3.26
N CYS A 193 -17.56 -11.53 -3.57
CA CYS A 193 -17.51 -11.00 -4.93
C CYS A 193 -16.42 -11.65 -5.82
N GLY A 194 -15.63 -12.60 -5.29
CA GLY A 194 -14.54 -13.25 -6.02
C GLY A 194 -13.27 -12.40 -6.16
N ILE A 195 -13.10 -11.40 -5.31
CA ILE A 195 -11.88 -10.59 -5.23
C ILE A 195 -10.86 -11.30 -4.35
N GLU A 196 -9.64 -11.42 -4.84
CA GLU A 196 -8.54 -11.97 -4.06
C GLU A 196 -8.13 -11.00 -2.96
N MET A 197 -8.20 -11.47 -1.70
CA MET A 197 -7.80 -10.72 -0.52
C MET A 197 -6.90 -11.56 0.37
N ALA A 198 -5.93 -10.92 1.03
CA ALA A 198 -5.20 -11.54 2.13
C ALA A 198 -6.18 -11.93 3.26
N GLU A 199 -5.80 -12.86 4.12
CA GLU A 199 -6.62 -13.21 5.29
C GLU A 199 -6.85 -11.99 6.18
N THR A 200 -8.09 -11.79 6.61
CA THR A 200 -8.49 -10.71 7.49
C THR A 200 -9.10 -11.26 8.77
N ARG A 201 -8.97 -10.50 9.87
CA ARG A 201 -9.52 -10.83 11.18
C ARG A 201 -10.02 -9.56 11.86
N LEU A 202 -11.11 -9.67 12.59
CA LEU A 202 -11.54 -8.64 13.54
C LEU A 202 -11.02 -9.01 14.91
N PHE A 203 -10.06 -8.25 15.43
CA PHE A 203 -9.50 -8.45 16.77
C PHE A 203 -10.42 -7.80 17.79
N SER A 204 -10.67 -8.51 18.89
CA SER A 204 -11.54 -8.03 19.97
C SER A 204 -10.94 -6.80 20.67
N SER A 205 -11.82 -5.90 21.11
CA SER A 205 -11.50 -4.72 21.89
C SER A 205 -12.57 -4.52 22.96
N GLU A 206 -12.18 -3.95 24.09
CA GLU A 206 -13.12 -3.46 25.12
C GLU A 206 -13.55 -2.00 24.85
N ARG A 207 -12.94 -1.32 23.90
CA ARG A 207 -13.08 0.11 23.61
C ARG A 207 -13.89 0.44 22.36
N CYS A 208 -13.98 -0.49 21.41
CA CYS A 208 -14.64 -0.31 20.12
C CYS A 208 -15.21 -1.63 19.60
N ALA A 209 -15.86 -1.62 18.44
CA ALA A 209 -16.42 -2.83 17.83
C ALA A 209 -15.36 -3.87 17.39
N GLY A 210 -14.08 -3.52 17.45
CA GLY A 210 -12.93 -4.36 17.14
C GLY A 210 -11.95 -3.68 16.19
N TYR A 211 -10.71 -4.20 16.18
CA TYR A 211 -9.65 -3.72 15.32
C TYR A 211 -9.53 -4.59 14.09
N PHE A 212 -9.55 -3.96 12.91
CA PHE A 212 -9.32 -4.66 11.65
C PHE A 212 -7.87 -5.10 11.54
N GLY A 213 -7.65 -6.36 11.19
CA GLY A 213 -6.33 -6.87 10.85
C GLY A 213 -6.32 -7.61 9.53
N THR A 214 -5.24 -7.48 8.80
CA THR A 214 -4.99 -8.20 7.55
C THR A 214 -3.58 -8.79 7.55
N LYS A 215 -3.42 -10.01 7.02
CA LYS A 215 -2.08 -10.57 6.80
C LYS A 215 -1.34 -9.76 5.75
N ARG A 216 -0.04 -9.62 5.94
CA ARG A 216 0.84 -8.97 4.97
C ARG A 216 0.98 -9.86 3.73
N TYR A 217 0.59 -9.37 2.57
CA TYR A 217 0.74 -10.06 1.29
C TYR A 217 2.18 -9.99 0.74
N ASP A 218 2.99 -9.09 1.27
CA ASP A 218 4.42 -8.93 0.94
C ASP A 218 5.34 -9.77 1.85
N ARG A 219 4.76 -10.70 2.60
CA ARG A 219 5.44 -11.66 3.47
C ARG A 219 4.88 -13.05 3.20
N ARG A 220 5.75 -13.99 2.88
CA ARG A 220 5.37 -15.40 2.67
C ARG A 220 6.11 -16.29 3.65
N ARG A 221 5.37 -17.11 4.36
CA ARG A 221 5.96 -18.11 5.23
C ARG A 221 6.44 -19.29 4.39
N LYS A 222 7.72 -19.66 4.55
CA LYS A 222 8.31 -20.85 3.92
C LYS A 222 8.07 -22.10 4.78
N GLU A 223 8.26 -23.26 4.18
CA GLU A 223 8.13 -24.55 4.89
C GLU A 223 9.11 -24.72 6.05
N ASP A 224 10.29 -24.12 5.95
CA ASP A 224 11.31 -24.08 7.01
C ASP A 224 10.98 -23.13 8.17
N GLY A 225 9.82 -22.45 8.12
CA GLY A 225 9.36 -21.49 9.12
C GLY A 225 9.95 -20.09 8.99
N THR A 226 10.83 -19.86 8.03
CA THR A 226 11.33 -18.51 7.71
C THR A 226 10.28 -17.69 6.95
N THR A 227 10.41 -16.37 6.97
CA THR A 227 9.53 -15.47 6.21
C THR A 227 10.32 -14.88 5.04
N GLU A 228 9.80 -15.07 3.85
CA GLU A 228 10.29 -14.43 2.63
C GLU A 228 9.58 -13.10 2.41
N ARG A 229 10.35 -12.11 1.96
CA ARG A 229 9.84 -10.80 1.56
C ARG A 229 9.58 -10.79 0.06
N VAL A 230 8.44 -10.26 -0.36
CA VAL A 230 8.05 -10.15 -1.77
C VAL A 230 8.23 -8.71 -2.24
N HIS A 231 8.90 -8.52 -3.38
CA HIS A 231 9.03 -7.19 -3.96
C HIS A 231 7.68 -6.67 -4.47
N MET A 232 7.41 -5.41 -4.22
CA MET A 232 6.13 -4.79 -4.56
C MET A 232 6.32 -3.40 -5.14
N LEU A 233 5.38 -3.00 -5.99
CA LEU A 233 5.25 -1.65 -6.55
C LEU A 233 3.80 -1.23 -6.57
N SER A 234 3.49 -0.06 -6.03
CA SER A 234 2.18 0.56 -6.26
C SER A 234 2.07 1.12 -7.68
N ALA A 235 0.84 1.29 -8.19
CA ALA A 235 0.61 2.00 -9.45
C ALA A 235 1.15 3.44 -9.42
N SER A 236 1.14 4.07 -8.24
CA SER A 236 1.80 5.36 -8.00
C SER A 236 3.28 5.31 -8.34
N ALA A 237 3.99 4.29 -7.84
CA ALA A 237 5.42 4.11 -8.08
C ALA A 237 5.74 3.72 -9.53
N VAL A 238 4.95 2.83 -10.12
CA VAL A 238 5.17 2.38 -11.51
C VAL A 238 4.98 3.53 -12.50
N LEU A 239 3.95 4.35 -12.31
CA LEU A 239 3.60 5.47 -13.18
C LEU A 239 4.34 6.77 -12.83
N GLU A 240 5.17 6.77 -11.79
CA GLU A 240 5.83 7.99 -11.27
C GLU A 240 4.80 9.12 -11.06
N THR A 241 3.68 8.84 -10.37
CA THR A 241 2.58 9.78 -10.12
C THR A 241 2.22 9.88 -8.64
N SER A 242 1.83 11.07 -8.19
CA SER A 242 1.41 11.28 -6.80
C SER A 242 0.01 10.75 -6.55
N HIS A 243 -0.16 9.93 -5.49
CA HIS A 243 -1.47 9.50 -5.01
C HIS A 243 -2.31 10.66 -4.40
N ARG A 244 -1.67 11.81 -4.09
CA ARG A 244 -2.34 12.99 -3.52
C ARG A 244 -3.08 13.82 -4.57
N ILE A 245 -2.86 13.55 -5.84
CA ILE A 245 -3.49 14.23 -6.96
C ILE A 245 -4.32 13.19 -7.70
N PRO A 246 -5.66 13.26 -7.67
CA PRO A 246 -6.53 12.34 -8.42
C PRO A 246 -6.37 12.63 -9.92
N ASN A 247 -5.53 11.87 -10.59
CA ASN A 247 -5.17 12.05 -12.01
C ASN A 247 -5.20 10.74 -12.79
N LEU A 248 -5.76 9.68 -12.20
CA LEU A 248 -5.87 8.38 -12.85
C LEU A 248 -7.31 8.09 -13.28
N ASP A 249 -7.39 7.24 -14.30
CA ASP A 249 -8.60 6.59 -14.74
C ASP A 249 -8.38 5.07 -14.76
N TYR A 250 -9.44 4.30 -14.51
CA TYR A 250 -9.34 2.85 -14.54
C TYR A 250 -8.89 2.30 -15.90
N GLU A 251 -9.14 2.99 -17.01
CA GLU A 251 -8.58 2.61 -18.32
C GLU A 251 -7.05 2.62 -18.31
N ILE A 252 -6.44 3.60 -17.62
CA ILE A 252 -4.97 3.67 -17.48
C ILE A 252 -4.48 2.52 -16.61
N LEU A 253 -5.16 2.24 -15.48
CA LEU A 253 -4.80 1.15 -14.59
C LEU A 253 -4.95 -0.22 -15.25
N MET A 254 -6.00 -0.44 -16.06
CA MET A 254 -6.18 -1.69 -16.81
C MET A 254 -5.05 -1.90 -17.83
N LYS A 255 -4.71 -0.85 -18.59
CA LYS A 255 -3.60 -0.89 -19.56
C LYS A 255 -2.26 -1.11 -18.86
N LEU A 256 -2.03 -0.43 -17.73
CA LEU A 256 -0.84 -0.64 -16.89
C LEU A 256 -0.74 -2.10 -16.43
N THR A 257 -1.83 -2.65 -15.90
CA THR A 257 -1.87 -4.04 -15.41
C THR A 257 -1.52 -5.01 -16.53
N LEU A 258 -2.13 -4.87 -17.69
CA LEU A 258 -1.83 -5.73 -18.84
C LEU A 258 -0.38 -5.59 -19.31
N GLU A 259 0.12 -4.35 -19.38
CA GLU A 259 1.50 -4.09 -19.83
C GLU A 259 2.54 -4.61 -18.85
N LEU A 260 2.29 -4.51 -17.55
CA LEU A 260 3.22 -4.94 -16.51
C LEU A 260 3.21 -6.46 -16.29
N THR A 261 2.01 -7.06 -16.25
CA THR A 261 1.84 -8.49 -15.93
C THR A 261 1.91 -9.38 -17.17
N LYS A 262 1.62 -8.85 -18.36
CA LYS A 262 1.47 -9.58 -19.61
C LYS A 262 0.40 -10.69 -19.53
N ASP A 263 -0.51 -10.60 -18.57
CA ASP A 263 -1.56 -11.57 -18.30
C ASP A 263 -2.93 -10.88 -18.20
N PHE A 264 -3.82 -11.20 -19.16
CA PHE A 264 -5.15 -10.62 -19.17
C PHE A 264 -6.00 -11.03 -17.95
N SER A 265 -5.69 -12.18 -17.34
CA SER A 265 -6.40 -12.61 -16.12
C SER A 265 -6.17 -11.66 -14.93
N GLU A 266 -4.99 -11.04 -14.84
CA GLU A 266 -4.70 -10.02 -13.84
C GLU A 266 -5.50 -8.73 -14.10
N THR A 267 -5.71 -8.37 -15.36
CA THR A 267 -6.59 -7.26 -15.75
C THR A 267 -8.06 -7.54 -15.42
N GLU A 268 -8.52 -8.79 -15.57
CA GLU A 268 -9.87 -9.20 -15.15
C GLU A 268 -10.06 -9.10 -13.62
N LYS A 269 -9.03 -9.45 -12.84
CA LYS A 269 -9.06 -9.25 -11.37
C LYS A 269 -9.22 -7.76 -11.03
N LEU A 270 -8.45 -6.88 -11.68
CA LEU A 270 -8.56 -5.45 -11.49
C LEU A 270 -9.94 -4.91 -11.92
N PHE A 271 -10.49 -5.41 -13.02
CA PHE A 271 -11.83 -5.03 -13.48
C PHE A 271 -12.91 -5.40 -12.44
N ARG A 272 -12.81 -6.58 -11.83
CA ARG A 272 -13.71 -6.99 -10.74
C ARG A 272 -13.57 -6.10 -9.51
N LEU A 273 -12.33 -5.72 -9.16
CA LEU A 273 -12.06 -4.77 -8.07
C LEU A 273 -12.61 -3.38 -8.36
N MET A 274 -12.49 -2.87 -9.60
CA MET A 274 -13.12 -1.62 -10.03
C MET A 274 -14.64 -1.66 -9.81
N CYS A 275 -15.32 -2.74 -10.25
CA CYS A 275 -16.76 -2.89 -10.03
C CYS A 275 -17.10 -2.83 -8.54
N PHE A 276 -16.31 -3.50 -7.69
CA PHE A 276 -16.51 -3.44 -6.24
C PHE A 276 -16.34 -2.02 -5.69
N ASN A 277 -15.25 -1.32 -6.04
CA ASN A 277 -15.01 0.04 -5.58
C ASN A 277 -16.15 0.98 -5.95
N VAL A 278 -16.70 0.84 -7.16
CA VAL A 278 -17.86 1.63 -7.63
C VAL A 278 -19.10 1.32 -6.78
N PHE A 279 -19.53 0.06 -6.72
CA PHE A 279 -20.80 -0.30 -6.07
C PHE A 279 -20.72 -0.25 -4.54
N ALA A 280 -19.57 -0.52 -3.95
CA ALA A 280 -19.35 -0.44 -2.50
C ALA A 280 -18.99 0.98 -2.02
N HIS A 281 -18.97 1.97 -2.90
CA HIS A 281 -18.57 3.36 -2.61
C HIS A 281 -17.20 3.46 -1.92
N ASN A 282 -16.26 2.59 -2.32
CA ASN A 282 -14.86 2.74 -1.92
C ASN A 282 -14.19 3.78 -2.82
N ARG A 283 -14.36 5.05 -2.49
CA ARG A 283 -13.89 6.19 -3.30
C ARG A 283 -12.45 6.60 -3.01
N ASP A 284 -11.81 6.02 -2.00
CA ASP A 284 -10.38 6.22 -1.70
C ASP A 284 -9.50 5.28 -2.55
N ASP A 285 -9.91 5.06 -3.79
CA ASP A 285 -9.27 4.19 -4.78
C ASP A 285 -8.10 4.88 -5.51
N HIS A 286 -7.21 5.49 -4.73
CA HIS A 286 -6.05 6.19 -5.26
C HIS A 286 -4.92 5.25 -5.71
N SER A 287 -3.95 5.78 -6.47
CA SER A 287 -2.88 5.00 -7.12
C SER A 287 -2.02 4.14 -6.18
N LYS A 288 -1.95 4.42 -4.88
CA LYS A 288 -1.25 3.58 -3.90
C LYS A 288 -2.08 2.37 -3.43
N ASN A 289 -3.39 2.32 -3.73
CA ASN A 289 -4.27 1.20 -3.37
C ASN A 289 -4.30 0.10 -4.44
N PHE A 290 -3.50 0.24 -5.48
CA PHE A 290 -3.27 -0.78 -6.50
C PHE A 290 -1.79 -1.14 -6.51
N THR A 291 -1.46 -2.39 -6.13
CA THR A 291 -0.08 -2.83 -5.99
C THR A 291 0.17 -4.09 -6.83
N TYR A 292 1.38 -4.20 -7.33
CA TYR A 292 1.87 -5.36 -8.07
C TYR A 292 2.99 -6.03 -7.29
N LEU A 293 3.03 -7.35 -7.32
CA LEU A 293 4.04 -8.19 -6.69
C LEU A 293 4.91 -8.83 -7.76
N TYR A 294 6.22 -8.88 -7.50
CA TYR A 294 7.12 -9.63 -8.35
C TYR A 294 7.16 -11.10 -7.93
N GLU A 295 6.75 -11.98 -8.83
CA GLU A 295 6.72 -13.43 -8.64
C GLU A 295 7.97 -14.05 -9.27
N GLU A 296 8.95 -14.45 -8.43
CA GLU A 296 10.19 -15.07 -8.92
C GLU A 296 9.92 -16.33 -9.74
N SER A 297 8.93 -17.14 -9.34
CA SER A 297 8.56 -18.36 -10.05
C SER A 297 8.00 -18.13 -11.46
N LYS A 298 7.50 -16.92 -11.74
CA LYS A 298 6.98 -16.49 -13.06
C LYS A 298 7.94 -15.57 -13.78
N GLU A 299 9.02 -15.13 -13.12
CA GLU A 299 9.90 -14.04 -13.58
C GLU A 299 9.11 -12.82 -14.04
N GLY A 300 8.03 -12.48 -13.32
CA GLY A 300 7.07 -11.48 -13.74
C GLY A 300 6.21 -10.91 -12.64
N TRP A 301 5.39 -9.95 -12.99
CA TRP A 301 4.53 -9.21 -12.08
C TRP A 301 3.11 -9.79 -12.07
N VAL A 302 2.46 -9.73 -10.91
CA VAL A 302 1.04 -10.05 -10.72
C VAL A 302 0.38 -8.95 -9.89
N LEU A 303 -0.94 -8.79 -10.03
CA LEU A 303 -1.69 -7.88 -9.16
C LEU A 303 -1.70 -8.45 -7.72
N SER A 304 -1.47 -7.60 -6.73
CA SER A 304 -1.55 -8.02 -5.32
C SER A 304 -2.99 -8.38 -4.93
N PRO A 305 -3.18 -9.15 -3.85
CA PRO A 305 -4.48 -9.17 -3.18
C PRO A 305 -4.97 -7.75 -2.89
N ALA A 306 -6.29 -7.52 -2.97
CA ALA A 306 -6.87 -6.22 -2.67
C ALA A 306 -6.76 -5.87 -1.18
N TYR A 307 -6.67 -4.61 -0.87
CA TYR A 307 -6.56 -4.07 0.49
C TYR A 307 -7.18 -2.67 0.58
N ASP A 308 -7.33 -2.15 1.79
CA ASP A 308 -7.90 -0.82 2.05
C ASP A 308 -9.30 -0.63 1.43
N LEU A 309 -10.15 -1.67 1.54
CA LEU A 309 -11.52 -1.63 1.06
C LEU A 309 -12.44 -1.23 2.21
N THR A 310 -13.06 -0.05 2.11
CA THR A 310 -14.04 0.45 3.07
C THR A 310 -14.90 1.53 2.41
N TYR A 311 -16.03 1.88 3.02
CA TYR A 311 -16.78 3.05 2.59
C TYR A 311 -15.92 4.31 2.72
N SER A 312 -15.92 5.13 1.69
CA SER A 312 -15.22 6.42 1.71
C SER A 312 -16.08 7.51 1.08
N TYR A 313 -16.23 8.62 1.82
CA TYR A 313 -16.87 9.82 1.28
C TYR A 313 -15.98 10.56 0.28
N SER A 314 -14.66 10.39 0.35
CA SER A 314 -13.61 11.11 -0.34
C SER A 314 -13.76 12.66 -0.33
N ILE A 315 -12.76 13.37 -0.80
CA ILE A 315 -12.84 14.83 -0.95
C ILE A 315 -13.72 15.16 -2.15
N GLY A 316 -14.85 15.84 -1.93
CA GLY A 316 -15.80 16.21 -3.00
C GLY A 316 -16.78 15.10 -3.39
N GLY A 317 -16.75 13.92 -2.76
CA GLY A 317 -17.68 12.82 -3.06
C GLY A 317 -17.33 12.04 -4.33
N GLU A 318 -16.11 12.22 -4.87
CA GLU A 318 -15.65 11.60 -6.12
C GLU A 318 -14.67 10.45 -5.85
N HIS A 319 -14.60 9.49 -6.76
CA HIS A 319 -13.54 8.48 -6.80
C HIS A 319 -12.18 9.14 -7.06
N ALA A 320 -11.15 8.69 -6.36
CA ALA A 320 -9.78 9.13 -6.61
C ALA A 320 -9.25 8.65 -7.97
N THR A 321 -9.80 7.53 -8.48
CA THR A 321 -9.58 7.03 -9.84
C THR A 321 -10.91 7.07 -10.59
N THR A 322 -11.00 7.84 -11.68
CA THR A 322 -12.23 7.95 -12.48
C THR A 322 -12.52 6.65 -13.24
N VAL A 323 -13.80 6.43 -13.54
CA VAL A 323 -14.26 5.31 -14.38
C VAL A 323 -14.73 5.90 -15.70
N HIS A 324 -13.94 5.75 -16.76
CA HIS A 324 -14.20 6.37 -18.06
C HIS A 324 -14.47 7.89 -17.98
N GLY A 325 -13.64 8.59 -17.19
CA GLY A 325 -13.74 10.02 -16.95
C GLY A 325 -14.80 10.44 -15.92
N ASN A 326 -15.62 9.52 -15.41
CA ASN A 326 -16.63 9.80 -14.39
C ASN A 326 -16.09 9.46 -12.99
N GLY A 327 -15.95 10.48 -12.14
CA GLY A 327 -15.51 10.29 -10.75
C GLY A 327 -16.66 10.41 -9.74
N THR A 328 -17.75 11.11 -10.09
CA THR A 328 -18.79 11.46 -9.14
C THR A 328 -19.78 10.30 -8.88
N ASP A 329 -20.30 9.73 -9.95
CA ASP A 329 -21.34 8.67 -9.86
C ASP A 329 -21.18 7.71 -11.06
N PRO A 330 -20.09 6.95 -11.12
CA PRO A 330 -19.89 6.01 -12.22
C PRO A 330 -20.90 4.86 -12.16
N GLY A 331 -21.53 4.61 -13.32
CA GLY A 331 -22.55 3.58 -13.46
C GLY A 331 -22.14 2.42 -14.37
N MET A 332 -23.12 1.58 -14.72
CA MET A 332 -22.91 0.39 -15.56
C MET A 332 -22.30 0.75 -16.92
N GLU A 333 -22.73 1.86 -17.55
CA GLU A 333 -22.22 2.25 -18.87
C GLU A 333 -20.76 2.69 -18.81
N ASP A 334 -20.34 3.39 -17.74
CA ASP A 334 -18.94 3.78 -17.54
C ASP A 334 -18.06 2.54 -17.34
N ILE A 335 -18.52 1.58 -16.51
CA ILE A 335 -17.85 0.28 -16.29
C ILE A 335 -17.69 -0.48 -17.61
N LEU A 336 -18.75 -0.55 -18.43
CA LEU A 336 -18.69 -1.23 -19.72
C LEU A 336 -17.79 -0.51 -20.73
N ALA A 337 -17.69 0.82 -20.66
CA ALA A 337 -16.77 1.58 -21.50
C ALA A 337 -15.30 1.27 -21.14
N VAL A 338 -14.99 1.12 -19.85
CA VAL A 338 -13.65 0.65 -19.44
C VAL A 338 -13.37 -0.75 -19.98
N ALA A 339 -14.34 -1.69 -19.93
CA ALA A 339 -14.20 -3.02 -20.50
C ALA A 339 -13.92 -2.99 -22.00
N ASP A 340 -14.63 -2.14 -22.75
CA ASP A 340 -14.42 -1.94 -24.19
C ASP A 340 -13.00 -1.42 -24.49
N SER A 341 -12.45 -0.54 -23.64
CA SER A 341 -11.11 0.06 -23.81
C SER A 341 -9.97 -0.96 -23.74
N ILE A 342 -10.20 -2.11 -23.10
CA ILE A 342 -9.26 -3.23 -22.98
C ILE A 342 -9.67 -4.45 -23.80
N SER A 343 -10.65 -4.30 -24.70
CA SER A 343 -11.17 -5.39 -25.55
C SER A 343 -11.71 -6.60 -24.74
N MET A 344 -12.23 -6.36 -23.54
CA MET A 344 -12.94 -7.39 -22.77
C MET A 344 -14.31 -7.63 -23.40
N GLU A 345 -14.75 -8.90 -23.50
CA GLU A 345 -16.08 -9.23 -24.02
C GLU A 345 -17.16 -8.54 -23.17
N ARG A 346 -17.95 -7.65 -23.80
CA ARG A 346 -18.96 -6.83 -23.12
C ARG A 346 -19.99 -7.65 -22.33
N ARG A 347 -20.36 -8.84 -22.84
CA ARG A 347 -21.27 -9.76 -22.13
C ARG A 347 -20.65 -10.30 -20.84
N LYS A 348 -19.35 -10.66 -20.88
CA LYS A 348 -18.58 -11.11 -19.71
C LYS A 348 -18.44 -9.97 -18.69
N ALA A 349 -18.06 -8.76 -19.15
CA ALA A 349 -17.93 -7.57 -18.33
C ALA A 349 -19.25 -7.25 -17.60
N LYS A 350 -20.36 -7.23 -18.32
CA LYS A 350 -21.68 -6.98 -17.76
C LYS A 350 -22.04 -8.01 -16.66
N ARG A 351 -21.82 -9.29 -16.92
CA ARG A 351 -22.08 -10.36 -15.96
C ARG A 351 -21.24 -10.15 -14.68
N ILE A 352 -19.93 -9.86 -14.80
CA ILE A 352 -19.07 -9.58 -13.65
C ILE A 352 -19.61 -8.39 -12.85
N ALA A 353 -19.96 -7.31 -13.51
CA ALA A 353 -20.46 -6.11 -12.84
C ALA A 353 -21.81 -6.36 -12.12
N GLU A 354 -22.72 -7.12 -12.74
CA GLU A 354 -24.01 -7.50 -12.14
C GLU A 354 -23.84 -8.41 -10.91
N GLU A 355 -22.96 -9.43 -11.01
CA GLU A 355 -22.61 -10.32 -9.90
C GLU A 355 -22.05 -9.53 -8.68
N VAL A 356 -21.11 -8.63 -8.93
CA VAL A 356 -20.51 -7.79 -7.88
C VAL A 356 -21.54 -6.85 -7.27
N ARG A 357 -22.34 -6.18 -8.11
CA ARG A 357 -23.39 -5.26 -7.63
C ARG A 357 -24.39 -5.96 -6.71
N GLU A 358 -24.92 -7.11 -7.13
CA GLU A 358 -25.90 -7.88 -6.35
C GLU A 358 -25.32 -8.30 -5.00
N CYS A 359 -24.07 -8.79 -4.97
CA CYS A 359 -23.40 -9.18 -3.75
C CYS A 359 -23.22 -7.99 -2.79
N VAL A 360 -22.75 -6.85 -3.31
CA VAL A 360 -22.53 -5.62 -2.53
C VAL A 360 -23.85 -5.07 -1.97
N GLU A 361 -24.91 -5.00 -2.77
CA GLU A 361 -26.25 -4.53 -2.36
C GLU A 361 -26.82 -5.39 -1.22
N ILE A 362 -26.59 -6.71 -1.25
CA ILE A 362 -27.04 -7.63 -0.20
C ILE A 362 -26.20 -7.49 1.06
N ARG A 363 -24.87 -7.51 0.92
CA ARG A 363 -23.95 -7.65 2.06
C ARG A 363 -23.62 -6.35 2.77
N LEU A 364 -23.59 -5.23 2.04
CA LEU A 364 -23.20 -3.92 2.56
C LEU A 364 -24.35 -2.92 2.63
N SER A 365 -25.60 -3.38 2.54
CA SER A 365 -26.80 -2.51 2.51
C SER A 365 -26.90 -1.54 3.69
N GLU A 366 -26.37 -1.86 4.85
CA GLU A 366 -26.38 -0.98 6.03
C GLU A 366 -25.38 0.16 5.94
N TYR A 367 -24.29 0.00 5.15
CA TYR A 367 -23.25 1.00 4.96
C TYR A 367 -23.47 1.91 3.75
N LEU A 368 -24.34 1.51 2.81
CA LEU A 368 -24.60 2.22 1.56
C LEU A 368 -25.79 3.20 1.62
N ARG A 369 -26.34 3.47 2.81
CA ARG A 369 -27.52 4.31 3.03
C ARG A 369 -27.18 5.77 3.22
#